data_02e77c4a9cdfe3093b2c728bb376d53b
#
_entry.id   02e77c4a9cdfe3093b2c728bb376d53b
#
_cell.length_a   1.000
_cell.length_b   1.000
_cell.length_c   1.000
_cell.angle_alpha   90.00
_cell.angle_beta   90.00
_cell.angle_gamma   90.00
#
_symmetry.space_group_name_H-M   'P 1'
#
loop_
_entity.id
_entity.type
_entity.pdbx_description
1 polymer ?
#
loop_
_entity_poly.entity_id
_entity_poly.type
_entity_poly.pdbx_seq_one_letter_code
_entity_poly.pdbx_strand_id
1 'polypeptide(L)'
;MLSITRELYGQLEADNRQVYLELAQERYQEAEPHGEEPPGLAWLLALLAAYNAVTKVIYDNDVDRKRQYTAEGINSSTAKVTEFRRGLHYWADLTATYGDIVTDESTLKAYRDAGVKKVRWVTAGDEKVCETCRERNGKVYSINSIPAKPHRRCRCIWEAVK
;
A
#
# COMPACT_ATOMS: atom_id res chain seq x y z
N MET A 1 -4.26 21.46 17.26
CA MET A 1 -4.14 20.84 15.93
C MET A 1 -2.96 19.88 15.86
N LEU A 2 -1.72 20.29 16.12
CA LEU A 2 -0.54 19.40 16.01
C LEU A 2 -0.54 18.21 16.98
N SER A 3 -1.00 18.39 18.22
CA SER A 3 -1.12 17.29 19.19
C SER A 3 -2.11 16.23 18.73
N ILE A 4 -3.29 16.65 18.30
CA ILE A 4 -4.33 15.76 17.76
C ILE A 4 -3.82 15.04 16.50
N THR A 5 -3.11 15.75 15.62
CA THR A 5 -2.52 15.13 14.44
C THR A 5 -1.54 14.03 14.84
N ARG A 6 -0.65 14.28 15.80
CA ARG A 6 0.34 13.30 16.27
C ARG A 6 -0.32 12.07 16.89
N GLU A 7 -1.33 12.25 17.69
CA GLU A 7 -2.09 11.16 18.32
C GLU A 7 -2.80 10.29 17.29
N LEU A 8 -3.53 10.91 16.34
CA LEU A 8 -4.21 10.19 15.26
C LEU A 8 -3.25 9.43 14.35
N TYR A 9 -2.09 10.00 14.02
CA TYR A 9 -1.10 9.29 13.22
C TYR A 9 -0.54 8.08 13.97
N GLY A 10 -0.23 8.22 15.26
CA GLY A 10 0.25 7.09 16.07
C GLY A 10 -0.77 5.96 16.15
N GLN A 11 -2.04 6.28 16.30
CA GLN A 11 -3.11 5.30 16.35
C GLN A 11 -3.32 4.62 14.99
N LEU A 12 -3.39 5.39 13.91
CA LEU A 12 -3.52 4.85 12.55
C LEU A 12 -2.32 3.97 12.16
N GLU A 13 -1.11 4.31 12.58
CA GLU A 13 0.07 3.49 12.33
C GLU A 13 -0.02 2.13 13.04
N ALA A 14 -0.47 2.12 14.30
CA ALA A 14 -0.65 0.90 15.08
C ALA A 14 -1.74 0.00 14.49
N ASP A 15 -2.91 0.58 14.17
CA ASP A 15 -4.05 -0.13 13.60
C ASP A 15 -3.72 -0.69 12.21
N ASN A 16 -3.09 0.11 11.35
CA ASN A 16 -2.69 -0.32 10.02
C ASN A 16 -1.64 -1.43 10.04
N ARG A 17 -0.74 -1.42 11.01
CA ARG A 17 0.26 -2.49 11.16
C ARG A 17 -0.39 -3.85 11.34
N GLN A 18 -1.38 -3.94 12.21
CA GLN A 18 -2.10 -5.18 12.45
C GLN A 18 -2.86 -5.64 11.19
N VAL A 19 -3.59 -4.73 10.56
CA VAL A 19 -4.34 -5.00 9.33
C VAL A 19 -3.43 -5.49 8.20
N TYR A 20 -2.24 -4.89 8.03
CA TYR A 20 -1.31 -5.34 6.98
C TYR A 20 -0.68 -6.69 7.28
N LEU A 21 -0.44 -7.02 8.55
CA LEU A 21 0.03 -8.37 8.92
C LEU A 21 -1.02 -9.43 8.57
N GLU A 22 -2.25 -9.20 8.94
CA GLU A 22 -3.37 -10.10 8.66
C GLU A 22 -3.59 -10.24 7.15
N LEU A 23 -3.63 -9.13 6.42
CA LEU A 23 -3.77 -9.11 4.96
C LEU A 23 -2.62 -9.87 4.27
N ALA A 24 -1.39 -9.69 4.73
CA ALA A 24 -0.24 -10.36 4.14
C ALA A 24 -0.30 -11.87 4.33
N GLN A 25 -0.69 -12.34 5.51
CA GLN A 25 -0.86 -13.76 5.79
C GLN A 25 -1.98 -14.36 4.95
N GLU A 26 -3.14 -13.71 4.91
CA GLU A 26 -4.30 -14.12 4.10
C GLU A 26 -3.91 -14.25 2.62
N ARG A 27 -3.30 -13.21 2.04
CA ARG A 27 -2.92 -13.21 0.63
C ARG A 27 -1.82 -14.22 0.28
N TYR A 28 -0.90 -14.47 1.19
CA TYR A 28 0.07 -15.53 1.02
C TYR A 28 -0.62 -16.90 0.96
N GLN A 29 -1.48 -17.20 1.93
CA GLN A 29 -2.22 -18.47 2.00
C GLN A 29 -3.12 -18.70 0.79
N GLU A 30 -3.83 -17.66 0.32
CA GLU A 30 -4.68 -17.75 -0.86
C GLU A 30 -3.89 -18.03 -2.15
N ALA A 31 -2.67 -17.50 -2.25
CA ALA A 31 -1.83 -17.63 -3.43
C ALA A 31 -0.96 -18.90 -3.43
N GLU A 32 -0.70 -19.48 -2.26
CA GLU A 32 0.19 -20.62 -2.09
C GLU A 32 -0.50 -21.92 -2.56
N PRO A 33 -0.02 -22.59 -3.63
CA PRO A 33 -0.74 -23.72 -4.27
C PRO A 33 -0.62 -25.05 -3.53
N HIS A 34 0.26 -25.14 -2.52
CA HIS A 34 0.56 -26.40 -1.79
C HIS A 34 0.01 -26.39 -0.36
N GLY A 35 -0.61 -25.30 0.09
CA GLY A 35 -1.14 -25.15 1.45
C GLY A 35 -0.04 -24.99 2.52
N GLU A 36 1.16 -24.56 2.12
CA GLU A 36 2.24 -24.28 3.04
C GLU A 36 1.95 -23.04 3.88
N GLU A 37 2.37 -23.07 5.14
CA GLU A 37 2.25 -21.89 6.00
C GLU A 37 3.18 -20.75 5.54
N PRO A 38 2.76 -19.48 5.75
CA PRO A 38 3.60 -18.34 5.43
C PRO A 38 4.97 -18.47 6.10
N PRO A 39 6.07 -18.16 5.40
CA PRO A 39 7.39 -18.16 6.02
C PRO A 39 7.40 -17.18 7.18
N GLY A 40 8.19 -17.47 8.21
CA GLY A 40 8.24 -16.68 9.44
C GLY A 40 8.31 -15.18 9.22
N LEU A 41 7.92 -14.42 10.23
CA LEU A 41 7.66 -12.97 10.22
C LEU A 41 8.76 -12.05 9.63
N ALA A 42 9.97 -12.55 9.34
CA ALA A 42 11.09 -11.71 8.93
C ALA A 42 10.80 -10.89 7.63
N TRP A 43 10.18 -11.48 6.62
CA TRP A 43 9.84 -10.78 5.39
C TRP A 43 8.70 -9.77 5.59
N LEU A 44 7.72 -10.09 6.44
CA LEU A 44 6.65 -9.18 6.85
C LEU A 44 7.19 -7.98 7.61
N LEU A 45 8.15 -8.20 8.50
CA LEU A 45 8.81 -7.11 9.23
C LEU A 45 9.59 -6.20 8.29
N ALA A 46 10.25 -6.73 7.25
CA ALA A 46 10.92 -5.92 6.24
C ALA A 46 9.92 -5.06 5.43
N LEU A 47 8.78 -5.62 5.05
CA LEU A 47 7.70 -4.90 4.37
C LEU A 47 7.15 -3.77 5.25
N LEU A 48 6.89 -4.05 6.53
CA LEU A 48 6.42 -3.07 7.51
C LEU A 48 7.47 -1.99 7.80
N ALA A 49 8.74 -2.33 7.83
CA ALA A 49 9.81 -1.34 8.02
C ALA A 49 9.85 -0.32 6.88
N ALA A 50 9.70 -0.78 5.64
CA ALA A 50 9.58 0.10 4.47
C ALA A 50 8.33 0.99 4.56
N TYR A 51 7.20 0.43 4.97
CA TYR A 51 5.98 1.19 5.23
C TYR A 51 6.20 2.27 6.28
N ASN A 52 6.76 1.92 7.44
CA ASN A 52 6.99 2.86 8.54
C ASN A 52 7.92 4.00 8.12
N ALA A 53 8.95 3.73 7.31
CA ALA A 53 9.85 4.77 6.81
C ALA A 53 9.11 5.79 5.93
N VAL A 54 8.29 5.33 5.00
CA VAL A 54 7.50 6.22 4.12
C VAL A 54 6.42 6.97 4.90
N THR A 55 5.74 6.30 5.81
CA THR A 55 4.73 6.89 6.69
C THR A 55 5.31 8.02 7.52
N LYS A 56 6.53 7.83 8.05
CA LYS A 56 7.24 8.87 8.82
C LYS A 56 7.53 10.09 7.96
N VAL A 57 8.04 9.94 6.75
CA VAL A 57 8.30 11.07 5.83
C VAL A 57 7.03 11.86 5.56
N ILE A 58 5.92 11.18 5.35
CA ILE A 58 4.64 11.83 5.09
C ILE A 58 4.12 12.57 6.30
N TYR A 59 4.24 11.96 7.48
CA TYR A 59 3.90 12.60 8.74
C TYR A 59 4.71 13.87 8.97
N ASP A 60 6.04 13.81 8.80
CA ASP A 60 6.93 14.96 8.97
C ASP A 60 6.55 16.09 8.01
N ASN A 61 6.29 15.79 6.74
CA ASN A 61 5.83 16.76 5.73
C ASN A 61 4.47 17.40 6.09
N ASP A 62 3.53 16.64 6.62
CA ASP A 62 2.22 17.16 7.05
C ASP A 62 2.35 18.06 8.28
N VAL A 63 3.19 17.69 9.24
CA VAL A 63 3.49 18.52 10.41
C VAL A 63 4.15 19.84 10.02
N ASP A 64 5.14 19.79 9.11
CA ASP A 64 5.84 21.00 8.67
C ASP A 64 4.91 21.95 7.90
N ARG A 65 4.06 21.43 7.05
CA ARG A 65 3.03 22.23 6.38
C ARG A 65 2.09 22.91 7.39
N LYS A 66 1.63 22.19 8.40
CA LYS A 66 0.76 22.75 9.44
C LYS A 66 1.47 23.82 10.30
N ARG A 67 2.78 23.68 10.51
CA ARG A 67 3.60 24.72 11.16
C ARG A 67 3.68 25.98 10.30
N GLN A 68 3.90 25.85 9.00
CA GLN A 68 3.91 26.98 8.06
C GLN A 68 2.57 27.71 8.07
N TYR A 69 1.45 27.03 7.98
CA TYR A 69 0.11 27.62 8.07
C TYR A 69 -0.10 28.41 9.36
N THR A 70 0.42 27.91 10.48
CA THR A 70 0.32 28.61 11.77
C THR A 70 1.20 29.85 11.78
N ALA A 71 2.40 29.80 11.22
CA ALA A 71 3.33 30.92 11.15
C ALA A 71 2.82 32.03 10.21
N GLU A 72 2.13 31.70 9.15
CA GLU A 72 1.51 32.65 8.20
C GLU A 72 0.22 33.29 8.75
N GLY A 73 -0.14 33.01 10.00
CA GLY A 73 -1.32 33.62 10.64
C GLY A 73 -2.67 33.15 10.13
N ILE A 74 -2.71 32.03 9.42
CA ILE A 74 -3.96 31.41 8.92
C ILE A 74 -4.69 30.77 10.11
N ASN A 75 -5.39 31.61 10.87
CA ASN A 75 -6.04 31.20 12.12
C ASN A 75 -7.56 30.98 12.02
N SER A 76 -8.16 31.13 10.85
CA SER A 76 -9.60 30.87 10.69
C SER A 76 -9.92 29.39 10.99
N SER A 77 -11.03 29.14 11.66
CA SER A 77 -11.51 27.79 11.95
C SER A 77 -11.75 27.00 10.66
N THR A 78 -12.25 27.64 9.61
CA THR A 78 -12.47 27.03 8.29
C THR A 78 -11.18 26.57 7.65
N ALA A 79 -10.12 27.38 7.68
CA ALA A 79 -8.80 27.01 7.12
C ALA A 79 -8.20 25.80 7.86
N LYS A 80 -8.30 25.80 9.20
CA LYS A 80 -7.82 24.67 10.05
C LYS A 80 -8.55 23.37 9.73
N VAL A 81 -9.87 23.40 9.56
CA VAL A 81 -10.68 22.22 9.21
C VAL A 81 -10.31 21.72 7.80
N THR A 82 -10.13 22.63 6.86
CA THR A 82 -9.75 22.28 5.47
C THR A 82 -8.39 21.56 5.41
N GLU A 83 -7.39 22.08 6.13
CA GLU A 83 -6.08 21.44 6.19
C GLU A 83 -6.11 20.10 6.92
N PHE A 84 -6.89 19.99 7.97
CA PHE A 84 -7.06 18.72 8.65
C PHE A 84 -7.68 17.65 7.75
N ARG A 85 -8.76 17.98 7.03
CA ARG A 85 -9.40 17.08 6.06
C ARG A 85 -8.45 16.68 4.93
N ARG A 86 -7.66 17.61 4.42
CA ARG A 86 -6.65 17.32 3.39
C ARG A 86 -5.61 16.32 3.88
N GLY A 87 -5.13 16.47 5.10
CA GLY A 87 -4.22 15.50 5.72
C GLY A 87 -4.84 14.11 5.84
N LEU A 88 -6.09 14.01 6.29
CA LEU A 88 -6.80 12.73 6.40
C LEU A 88 -7.00 12.05 5.03
N HIS A 89 -7.37 12.81 3.99
CA HIS A 89 -7.50 12.25 2.65
C HIS A 89 -6.17 11.70 2.12
N TYR A 90 -5.09 12.44 2.33
CA TYR A 90 -3.76 12.02 1.91
C TYR A 90 -3.32 10.74 2.63
N TRP A 91 -3.61 10.64 3.94
CA TRP A 91 -3.33 9.45 4.73
C TRP A 91 -4.14 8.24 4.28
N ALA A 92 -5.45 8.42 4.05
CA ALA A 92 -6.31 7.35 3.55
C ALA A 92 -5.85 6.80 2.19
N ASP A 93 -5.42 7.70 1.30
CA ASP A 93 -4.89 7.33 -0.02
C ASP A 93 -3.59 6.53 0.07
N LEU A 94 -2.73 6.91 1.01
CA LEU A 94 -1.49 6.21 1.30
C LEU A 94 -1.75 4.81 1.88
N THR A 95 -2.63 4.71 2.86
CA THR A 95 -3.02 3.44 3.49
C THR A 95 -3.54 2.45 2.43
N ALA A 96 -4.43 2.92 1.55
CA ALA A 96 -4.94 2.08 0.46
C ALA A 96 -3.81 1.64 -0.50
N THR A 97 -2.90 2.55 -0.86
CA THR A 97 -1.75 2.24 -1.73
C THR A 97 -0.84 1.19 -1.10
N TYR A 98 -0.64 1.24 0.20
CA TYR A 98 0.15 0.24 0.91
C TYR A 98 -0.56 -1.10 1.03
N GLY A 99 -1.87 -1.12 1.20
CA GLY A 99 -2.66 -2.34 1.12
C GLY A 99 -2.46 -3.07 -0.21
N ASP A 100 -2.45 -2.33 -1.32
CA ASP A 100 -2.16 -2.87 -2.64
C ASP A 100 -0.74 -3.46 -2.73
N ILE A 101 0.27 -2.78 -2.17
CA ILE A 101 1.66 -3.26 -2.15
C ILE A 101 1.78 -4.53 -1.30
N VAL A 102 1.18 -4.55 -0.11
CA VAL A 102 1.19 -5.73 0.77
C VAL A 102 0.55 -6.93 0.08
N THR A 103 -0.59 -6.72 -0.58
CA THR A 103 -1.29 -7.76 -1.35
C THR A 103 -0.40 -8.33 -2.46
N ASP A 104 0.21 -7.47 -3.27
CA ASP A 104 1.06 -7.89 -4.38
C ASP A 104 2.31 -8.62 -3.91
N GLU A 105 3.03 -8.07 -2.93
CA GLU A 105 4.27 -8.67 -2.43
C GLU A 105 4.03 -10.01 -1.74
N SER A 106 2.91 -10.15 -1.04
CA SER A 106 2.54 -11.41 -0.39
C SER A 106 2.17 -12.48 -1.41
N THR A 107 1.38 -12.16 -2.41
CA THR A 107 1.04 -13.04 -3.54
C THR A 107 2.30 -13.47 -4.29
N LEU A 108 3.16 -12.53 -4.64
CA LEU A 108 4.39 -12.83 -5.37
C LEU A 108 5.38 -13.63 -4.52
N LYS A 109 5.40 -13.42 -3.21
CA LYS A 109 6.22 -14.22 -2.29
C LYS A 109 5.75 -15.67 -2.28
N ALA A 110 4.44 -15.93 -2.14
CA ALA A 110 3.86 -17.27 -2.21
C ALA A 110 4.22 -17.97 -3.53
N TYR A 111 4.08 -17.27 -4.65
CA TYR A 111 4.44 -17.83 -5.95
C TYR A 111 5.94 -18.14 -6.08
N ARG A 112 6.83 -17.30 -5.54
CA ARG A 112 8.28 -17.57 -5.54
C ARG A 112 8.62 -18.79 -4.70
N ASP A 113 8.02 -18.92 -3.52
CA ASP A 113 8.24 -20.05 -2.61
C ASP A 113 7.74 -21.36 -3.24
N ALA A 114 6.61 -21.33 -3.93
CA ALA A 114 6.08 -22.45 -4.71
C ALA A 114 6.83 -22.73 -6.03
N GLY A 115 7.91 -21.99 -6.31
CA GLY A 115 8.74 -22.21 -7.50
C GLY A 115 8.16 -21.72 -8.82
N VAL A 116 7.10 -20.90 -8.79
CA VAL A 116 6.52 -20.27 -9.99
C VAL A 116 7.57 -19.38 -10.66
N LYS A 117 7.70 -19.51 -11.99
CA LYS A 117 8.70 -18.76 -12.78
C LYS A 117 8.09 -17.59 -13.54
N LYS A 118 6.80 -17.65 -13.85
CA LYS A 118 6.11 -16.66 -14.67
C LYS A 118 4.77 -16.29 -14.05
N VAL A 119 4.42 -15.01 -14.20
CA VAL A 119 3.14 -14.46 -13.76
C VAL A 119 2.47 -13.70 -14.90
N ARG A 120 1.15 -13.69 -14.92
CA ARG A 120 0.32 -12.96 -15.87
C ARG A 120 -0.28 -11.73 -15.21
N TRP A 121 -0.27 -10.61 -15.93
CA TRP A 121 -1.01 -9.42 -15.54
C TRP A 121 -2.48 -9.60 -15.84
N VAL A 122 -3.35 -9.46 -14.84
CA VAL A 122 -4.81 -9.56 -14.99
C VAL A 122 -5.46 -8.28 -14.51
N THR A 123 -6.27 -7.67 -15.36
CA THR A 123 -7.03 -6.45 -15.02
C THR A 123 -8.36 -6.78 -14.37
N ALA A 124 -8.95 -5.82 -13.66
CA ALA A 124 -10.29 -5.94 -13.08
C ALA A 124 -11.41 -6.08 -14.13
N GLY A 125 -11.12 -5.83 -15.42
CA GLY A 125 -12.05 -6.05 -16.52
C GLY A 125 -13.20 -5.05 -16.65
N ASP A 126 -13.22 -3.98 -15.85
CA ASP A 126 -14.26 -2.95 -15.88
C ASP A 126 -13.82 -1.68 -16.63
N GLU A 127 -14.74 -0.72 -16.78
CA GLU A 127 -14.51 0.55 -17.47
C GLU A 127 -13.48 1.47 -16.79
N LYS A 128 -13.17 1.22 -15.50
CA LYS A 128 -12.20 2.00 -14.72
C LYS A 128 -10.76 1.55 -14.91
N VAL A 129 -10.53 0.52 -15.74
CA VAL A 129 -9.18 0.08 -16.08
C VAL A 129 -8.52 1.11 -16.99
N CYS A 130 -7.39 1.69 -16.56
CA CYS A 130 -6.63 2.66 -17.35
C CYS A 130 -6.02 2.00 -18.60
N GLU A 131 -5.66 2.82 -19.60
CA GLU A 131 -5.12 2.36 -20.87
C GLU A 131 -3.86 1.49 -20.69
N THR A 132 -2.89 1.95 -19.89
CA THR A 132 -1.65 1.19 -19.61
C THR A 132 -1.94 -0.18 -18.99
N CYS A 133 -2.90 -0.27 -18.08
CA CYS A 133 -3.29 -1.55 -17.50
C CYS A 133 -3.98 -2.46 -18.52
N ARG A 134 -4.81 -1.89 -19.39
CA ARG A 134 -5.49 -2.59 -20.46
C ARG A 134 -4.50 -3.20 -21.47
N GLU A 135 -3.47 -2.43 -21.85
CA GLU A 135 -2.40 -2.90 -22.72
C GLU A 135 -1.55 -4.03 -22.11
N ARG A 136 -1.46 -4.09 -20.77
CA ARG A 136 -0.73 -5.14 -20.05
C ARG A 136 -1.57 -6.39 -19.82
N ASN A 137 -2.88 -6.32 -19.96
CA ASN A 137 -3.78 -7.43 -19.68
C ASN A 137 -3.39 -8.69 -20.47
N GLY A 138 -3.26 -9.80 -19.78
CA GLY A 138 -2.85 -11.09 -20.36
C GLY A 138 -1.34 -11.23 -20.63
N LYS A 139 -0.54 -10.17 -20.54
CA LYS A 139 0.91 -10.28 -20.73
C LYS A 139 1.56 -11.08 -19.61
N VAL A 140 2.52 -11.89 -19.99
CA VAL A 140 3.27 -12.78 -19.09
C VAL A 140 4.66 -12.20 -18.84
N TYR A 141 5.07 -12.19 -17.58
CA TYR A 141 6.35 -11.67 -17.11
C TYR A 141 7.11 -12.73 -16.31
N SER A 142 8.43 -12.63 -16.31
CA SER A 142 9.23 -13.36 -15.33
C SER A 142 8.92 -12.84 -13.94
N ILE A 143 8.75 -13.73 -12.96
CA ILE A 143 8.46 -13.33 -11.56
C ILE A 143 9.58 -12.48 -10.94
N ASN A 144 10.80 -12.57 -11.47
CA ASN A 144 11.94 -11.78 -11.01
C ASN A 144 12.09 -10.45 -11.75
N SER A 145 11.24 -10.17 -12.76
CA SER A 145 11.29 -8.94 -13.55
C SER A 145 9.87 -8.51 -13.94
N ILE A 146 9.09 -8.21 -12.94
CA ILE A 146 7.72 -7.70 -13.12
C ILE A 146 7.73 -6.17 -13.22
N PRO A 147 6.88 -5.57 -14.06
CA PRO A 147 6.74 -4.12 -14.13
C PRO A 147 6.03 -3.58 -12.89
N ALA A 148 6.44 -2.41 -12.42
CA ALA A 148 5.70 -1.70 -11.38
C ALA A 148 4.27 -1.37 -11.83
N LYS A 149 3.34 -1.30 -10.87
CA LYS A 149 1.99 -0.79 -11.12
C LYS A 149 2.05 0.66 -11.60
N PRO A 150 1.31 1.02 -12.67
CA PRO A 150 1.47 2.32 -13.35
C PRO A 150 0.89 3.49 -12.56
N HIS A 151 0.05 3.23 -11.58
CA HIS A 151 -0.62 4.26 -10.76
C HIS A 151 -1.05 3.70 -9.40
N ARG A 152 -1.31 4.59 -8.46
CA ARG A 152 -1.91 4.26 -7.16
C ARG A 152 -3.29 3.64 -7.34
N ARG A 153 -3.70 2.78 -6.40
CA ARG A 153 -5.00 2.07 -6.40
C ARG A 153 -5.23 1.27 -7.68
N CYS A 154 -4.16 0.67 -8.19
CA CYS A 154 -4.25 -0.23 -9.34
C CYS A 154 -4.83 -1.57 -8.90
N ARG A 155 -6.04 -1.88 -9.35
CA ARG A 155 -6.78 -3.12 -9.01
C ARG A 155 -6.38 -4.33 -9.85
N CYS A 156 -5.32 -4.23 -10.65
CA CYS A 156 -4.79 -5.36 -11.39
C CYS A 156 -4.08 -6.32 -10.43
N ILE A 157 -4.13 -7.60 -10.75
CA ILE A 157 -3.54 -8.68 -9.94
C ILE A 157 -2.52 -9.48 -10.75
N TRP A 158 -1.74 -10.27 -10.05
CA TRP A 158 -0.83 -11.25 -10.61
C TRP A 158 -1.42 -12.65 -10.52
N GLU A 159 -1.39 -13.38 -11.61
CA GLU A 159 -1.81 -14.78 -11.69
C GLU A 159 -0.62 -15.66 -12.05
N ALA A 160 -0.42 -16.78 -11.34
CA ALA A 160 0.63 -17.73 -11.66
C ALA A 160 0.39 -18.39 -13.03
N VAL A 161 1.45 -18.49 -13.83
CA VAL A 161 1.42 -19.24 -15.11
C VAL A 161 2.12 -20.56 -14.89
N LYS A 162 1.38 -21.64 -15.10
CA LYS A 162 1.89 -23.02 -15.04
C LYS A 162 2.83 -23.33 -16.21
#